data_920ae3978ea9b6ca0047dd092b29c7a0
#
_entry.id   920ae3978ea9b6ca0047dd092b29c7a0
#
_cell.length_a   1.000
_cell.length_b   1.000
_cell.length_c   1.000
_cell.angle_alpha   90.00
_cell.angle_beta   90.00
_cell.angle_gamma   90.00
#
_symmetry.space_group_name_H-M   'P 1'
#
loop_
_entity.id
_entity.type
_entity.pdbx_description
1 polymer ?
#
loop_
_entity_poly.entity_id
_entity_poly.type
_entity_poly.pdbx_seq_one_letter_code
_entity_poly.pdbx_strand_id
1 'polypeptide(L)'
;MKTVDTADFGAGTEGEGKTVCIDYSSPNVAKNFHVGHLRTTIIGNSLYKIYSKLGYHVERINHLGDWGTQFGKLIVAYKKWGSKEAVEKNGIDELMKIYVKFHQEAEKDDSLNDQAREWFVKMEQGDEEALAIWQWFKDISLVEYKRIYKLLGMDFDHFTGESFYRDKTHEVVEKLQEKDLLVESEGAHIVSLDEYDMAPCLIMKKDGSSIYACLLYTS
;
A
#
# COMPACT_ATOMS: atom_id res chain seq x y z
N MET A 1 28.20 -18.25 32.18
CA MET A 1 28.60 -18.38 30.75
C MET A 1 27.99 -19.58 30.03
N LYS A 2 27.74 -20.74 30.67
CA LYS A 2 27.16 -21.92 29.99
C LYS A 2 25.74 -21.77 29.45
N THR A 3 24.95 -20.84 29.96
CA THR A 3 23.56 -20.60 29.54
C THR A 3 23.43 -19.76 28.27
N VAL A 4 24.46 -18.99 27.91
CA VAL A 4 24.44 -18.10 26.72
C VAL A 4 24.59 -18.92 25.42
N ASP A 5 25.17 -20.11 25.48
CA ASP A 5 25.43 -20.98 24.34
C ASP A 5 24.25 -21.93 24.01
N THR A 6 23.11 -21.77 24.68
CA THR A 6 21.92 -22.56 24.40
C THR A 6 21.03 -21.90 23.37
N ALA A 7 20.38 -22.68 22.50
CA ALA A 7 19.46 -22.19 21.49
C ALA A 7 18.28 -21.40 22.11
N ASP A 8 17.93 -21.73 23.35
CA ASP A 8 16.81 -21.12 24.08
C ASP A 8 17.21 -19.93 24.95
N PHE A 9 18.46 -19.47 24.89
CA PHE A 9 18.87 -18.29 25.65
C PHE A 9 18.02 -17.08 25.28
N GLY A 10 17.41 -16.46 26.30
CA GLY A 10 16.48 -15.34 26.13
C GLY A 10 15.07 -15.73 25.67
N ALA A 11 14.75 -17.03 25.57
CA ALA A 11 13.38 -17.47 25.35
C ALA A 11 12.53 -17.19 26.60
N GLY A 12 11.29 -16.79 26.37
CA GLY A 12 10.27 -16.54 27.41
C GLY A 12 8.95 -17.21 27.04
N THR A 13 8.05 -17.21 27.97
CA THR A 13 6.67 -17.75 27.83
C THR A 13 5.60 -16.69 28.02
N GLU A 14 6.00 -15.41 28.13
CA GLU A 14 5.10 -14.27 28.35
C GLU A 14 4.05 -14.12 27.26
N GLY A 15 4.40 -14.59 26.06
CA GLY A 15 3.53 -14.59 24.88
C GLY A 15 2.71 -15.82 24.67
N GLU A 16 2.80 -16.86 25.51
CA GLU A 16 2.08 -18.11 25.32
C GLU A 16 0.55 -17.87 25.20
N GLY A 17 -0.06 -18.40 24.13
CA GLY A 17 -1.47 -18.21 23.81
C GLY A 17 -1.87 -16.80 23.33
N LYS A 18 -0.90 -15.90 23.08
CA LYS A 18 -1.15 -14.54 22.59
C LYS A 18 -0.62 -14.36 21.19
N THR A 19 -1.35 -13.58 20.37
CA THR A 19 -0.96 -13.19 19.02
C THR A 19 -0.61 -11.71 18.98
N VAL A 20 0.45 -11.38 18.25
CA VAL A 20 0.85 -10.01 17.92
C VAL A 20 0.86 -9.86 16.41
N CYS A 21 0.14 -8.86 15.89
CA CYS A 21 0.23 -8.46 14.49
C CYS A 21 1.23 -7.33 14.35
N ILE A 22 2.14 -7.47 13.39
CA ILE A 22 3.15 -6.43 13.09
C ILE A 22 3.07 -6.11 11.61
N ASP A 23 2.70 -4.86 11.30
CA ASP A 23 2.82 -4.30 9.95
C ASP A 23 4.17 -3.60 9.80
N TYR A 24 4.94 -3.97 8.76
CA TYR A 24 6.24 -3.37 8.48
C TYR A 24 6.68 -3.58 7.04
N SER A 25 7.72 -2.85 6.62
CA SER A 25 8.19 -2.73 5.24
C SER A 25 7.29 -1.84 4.38
N SER A 26 6.12 -2.29 4.00
CA SER A 26 5.02 -1.55 3.38
C SER A 26 5.44 -0.67 2.18
N PRO A 27 6.15 -1.23 1.18
CA PRO A 27 6.58 -0.44 0.02
C PRO A 27 5.40 -0.15 -0.92
N ASN A 28 5.48 0.98 -1.62
CA ASN A 28 4.56 1.28 -2.71
C ASN A 28 4.90 0.44 -3.94
N VAL A 29 3.89 -0.20 -4.52
CA VAL A 29 4.00 -0.97 -5.77
C VAL A 29 4.52 -0.09 -6.91
N ALA A 30 5.24 -0.69 -7.87
CA ALA A 30 5.87 -0.04 -9.01
C ALA A 30 6.90 1.05 -8.63
N LYS A 31 7.50 0.95 -7.44
CA LYS A 31 8.63 1.78 -7.00
C LYS A 31 9.78 0.92 -6.52
N ASN A 32 11.00 1.39 -6.73
CA ASN A 32 12.18 0.69 -6.24
C ASN A 32 12.26 0.68 -4.72
N PHE A 33 12.66 -0.45 -4.17
CA PHE A 33 12.98 -0.58 -2.75
C PHE A 33 14.24 0.25 -2.45
N HIS A 34 14.17 1.12 -1.44
CA HIS A 34 15.26 2.02 -1.08
C HIS A 34 15.56 1.98 0.43
N VAL A 35 16.59 2.71 0.85
CA VAL A 35 17.08 2.73 2.24
C VAL A 35 16.01 3.06 3.28
N GLY A 36 15.03 3.91 2.94
CA GLY A 36 13.90 4.20 3.83
C GLY A 36 13.06 2.96 4.12
N HIS A 37 12.75 2.14 3.11
CA HIS A 37 12.07 0.86 3.28
C HIS A 37 12.93 -0.13 4.08
N LEU A 38 14.24 -0.17 3.82
CA LEU A 38 15.17 -1.06 4.52
C LEU A 38 15.11 -0.84 6.03
N ARG A 39 15.09 0.43 6.49
CA ARG A 39 15.04 0.77 7.91
C ARG A 39 13.80 0.17 8.60
N THR A 40 12.62 0.43 8.06
CA THR A 40 11.36 -0.06 8.63
C THR A 40 11.29 -1.58 8.58
N THR A 41 11.78 -2.18 7.49
CA THR A 41 11.84 -3.63 7.31
C THR A 41 12.73 -4.31 8.37
N ILE A 42 13.92 -3.76 8.63
CA ILE A 42 14.85 -4.30 9.64
C ILE A 42 14.27 -4.15 11.06
N ILE A 43 13.69 -2.99 11.39
CA ILE A 43 13.09 -2.76 12.70
C ILE A 43 11.94 -3.74 12.94
N GLY A 44 11.00 -3.84 11.99
CA GLY A 44 9.85 -4.74 12.11
C GLY A 44 10.25 -6.20 12.25
N ASN A 45 11.23 -6.66 11.45
CA ASN A 45 11.74 -8.02 11.55
C ASN A 45 12.50 -8.28 12.87
N SER A 46 13.13 -7.26 13.45
CA SER A 46 13.75 -7.38 14.78
C SER A 46 12.69 -7.54 15.86
N LEU A 47 11.61 -6.77 15.79
CA LEU A 47 10.47 -6.92 16.70
C LEU A 47 9.81 -8.30 16.55
N TYR A 48 9.59 -8.77 15.32
CA TYR A 48 9.12 -10.12 15.06
C TYR A 48 9.97 -11.17 15.80
N LYS A 49 11.29 -11.10 15.63
CA LYS A 49 12.21 -12.07 16.28
C LYS A 49 12.16 -11.99 17.80
N ILE A 50 12.03 -10.79 18.38
CA ILE A 50 11.93 -10.58 19.82
C ILE A 50 10.62 -11.19 20.35
N TYR A 51 9.47 -10.84 19.76
CA TYR A 51 8.18 -11.37 20.19
C TYR A 51 8.10 -12.88 20.02
N SER A 52 8.58 -13.42 18.91
CA SER A 52 8.64 -14.87 18.69
C SER A 52 9.50 -15.56 19.76
N LYS A 53 10.63 -14.94 20.15
CA LYS A 53 11.52 -15.49 21.20
C LYS A 53 10.87 -15.46 22.60
N LEU A 54 9.94 -14.54 22.84
CA LEU A 54 9.13 -14.43 24.06
C LEU A 54 7.88 -15.32 24.04
N GLY A 55 7.72 -16.19 23.04
CA GLY A 55 6.63 -17.16 22.95
C GLY A 55 5.34 -16.66 22.34
N TYR A 56 5.31 -15.44 21.77
CA TYR A 56 4.16 -14.94 21.03
C TYR A 56 4.03 -15.61 19.66
N HIS A 57 2.82 -15.88 19.24
CA HIS A 57 2.50 -16.07 17.84
C HIS A 57 2.53 -14.70 17.14
N VAL A 58 3.30 -14.56 16.07
CA VAL A 58 3.45 -13.26 15.40
C VAL A 58 2.99 -13.37 13.95
N GLU A 59 1.97 -12.59 13.60
CA GLU A 59 1.50 -12.39 12.23
C GLU A 59 2.22 -11.19 11.61
N ARG A 60 2.96 -11.44 10.53
CA ARG A 60 3.78 -10.44 9.82
C ARG A 60 3.03 -9.95 8.59
N ILE A 61 2.62 -8.70 8.64
CA ILE A 61 1.85 -8.07 7.57
C ILE A 61 2.76 -7.13 6.77
N ASN A 62 2.68 -7.22 5.46
CA ASN A 62 3.27 -6.27 4.54
C ASN A 62 2.14 -5.51 3.83
N HIS A 63 1.82 -4.33 4.36
CA HIS A 63 0.76 -3.48 3.84
C HIS A 63 1.27 -2.67 2.66
N LEU A 64 1.04 -3.18 1.45
CA LEU A 64 1.55 -2.56 0.22
C LEU A 64 0.73 -1.31 -0.15
N GLY A 65 1.41 -0.27 -0.58
CA GLY A 65 0.77 0.86 -1.27
C GLY A 65 0.44 0.44 -2.71
N ASP A 66 -0.63 -0.32 -2.89
CA ASP A 66 -1.00 -0.95 -4.16
C ASP A 66 -2.32 -0.44 -4.74
N TRP A 67 -2.87 0.66 -4.22
CA TRP A 67 -4.11 1.27 -4.70
C TRP A 67 -4.00 2.78 -4.76
N GLY A 68 -4.71 3.42 -5.70
CA GLY A 68 -4.76 4.87 -5.81
C GLY A 68 -4.53 5.39 -7.23
N THR A 69 -4.69 6.69 -7.42
CA THR A 69 -4.60 7.38 -8.71
C THR A 69 -3.24 7.23 -9.42
N GLN A 70 -2.18 6.90 -8.69
CA GLN A 70 -0.87 6.60 -9.27
C GLN A 70 -0.92 5.41 -10.23
N PHE A 71 -1.82 4.45 -10.02
CA PHE A 71 -1.99 3.31 -10.94
C PHE A 71 -2.68 3.73 -12.23
N GLY A 72 -3.64 4.64 -12.18
CA GLY A 72 -4.20 5.24 -13.39
C GLY A 72 -3.13 5.92 -14.25
N LYS A 73 -2.22 6.69 -13.63
CA LYS A 73 -1.06 7.29 -14.31
C LYS A 73 -0.15 6.24 -14.94
N LEU A 74 0.13 5.16 -14.21
CA LEU A 74 1.00 4.09 -14.70
C LEU A 74 0.36 3.32 -15.85
N ILE A 75 -0.96 3.08 -15.81
CA ILE A 75 -1.71 2.43 -16.90
C ILE A 75 -1.65 3.30 -18.16
N VAL A 76 -1.89 4.61 -18.05
CA VAL A 76 -1.77 5.56 -19.18
C VAL A 76 -0.34 5.54 -19.74
N ALA A 77 0.66 5.60 -18.84
CA ALA A 77 2.07 5.54 -19.24
C ALA A 77 2.40 4.27 -20.02
N TYR A 78 1.94 3.13 -19.53
CA TYR A 78 2.14 1.84 -20.17
C TYR A 78 1.47 1.78 -21.55
N LYS A 79 0.20 2.20 -21.65
CA LYS A 79 -0.53 2.18 -22.93
C LYS A 79 0.05 3.12 -23.98
N LYS A 80 0.66 4.23 -23.59
CA LYS A 80 1.25 5.21 -24.52
C LYS A 80 2.69 4.90 -24.88
N TRP A 81 3.49 4.41 -23.93
CA TRP A 81 4.97 4.34 -24.10
C TRP A 81 5.57 3.02 -23.63
N GLY A 82 4.81 2.14 -23.00
CA GLY A 82 5.27 0.84 -22.55
C GLY A 82 5.14 -0.24 -23.62
N SER A 83 5.87 -1.32 -23.43
CA SER A 83 5.62 -2.58 -24.12
C SER A 83 5.72 -3.75 -23.14
N LYS A 84 4.97 -4.80 -23.42
CA LYS A 84 4.95 -5.99 -22.56
C LYS A 84 6.34 -6.60 -22.44
N GLU A 85 7.06 -6.71 -23.55
CA GLU A 85 8.42 -7.26 -23.62
C GLU A 85 9.41 -6.46 -22.79
N ALA A 86 9.34 -5.12 -22.83
CA ALA A 86 10.21 -4.26 -22.04
C ALA A 86 9.94 -4.39 -20.54
N VAL A 87 8.67 -4.45 -20.14
CA VAL A 87 8.28 -4.60 -18.74
C VAL A 87 8.62 -5.99 -18.21
N GLU A 88 8.40 -7.06 -18.98
CA GLU A 88 8.78 -8.43 -18.59
C GLU A 88 10.31 -8.58 -18.46
N LYS A 89 11.08 -7.89 -19.29
CA LYS A 89 12.54 -7.92 -19.27
C LYS A 89 13.16 -7.12 -18.12
N ASN A 90 12.65 -5.91 -17.90
CA ASN A 90 13.28 -4.93 -17.01
C ASN A 90 12.51 -4.74 -15.69
N GLY A 91 11.31 -5.34 -15.53
CA GLY A 91 10.53 -5.31 -14.28
C GLY A 91 10.18 -3.90 -13.82
N ILE A 92 10.41 -3.65 -12.54
CA ILE A 92 10.10 -2.35 -11.90
C ILE A 92 10.84 -1.18 -12.55
N ASP A 93 12.05 -1.38 -13.02
CA ASP A 93 12.83 -0.29 -13.63
C ASP A 93 12.15 0.28 -14.88
N GLU A 94 11.53 -0.57 -15.71
CA GLU A 94 10.75 -0.07 -16.85
C GLU A 94 9.46 0.63 -16.39
N LEU A 95 8.76 0.10 -15.37
CA LEU A 95 7.59 0.77 -14.82
C LEU A 95 7.93 2.16 -14.27
N MET A 96 9.04 2.29 -13.55
CA MET A 96 9.54 3.57 -13.06
C MET A 96 9.88 4.54 -14.19
N LYS A 97 10.55 4.06 -15.23
CA LYS A 97 10.94 4.86 -16.39
C LYS A 97 9.73 5.45 -17.10
N ILE A 98 8.71 4.63 -17.40
CA ILE A 98 7.49 5.12 -18.05
C ILE A 98 6.66 6.02 -17.13
N TYR A 99 6.69 5.79 -15.81
CA TYR A 99 6.03 6.63 -14.83
C TYR A 99 6.66 8.03 -14.74
N VAL A 100 7.99 8.12 -14.73
CA VAL A 100 8.72 9.41 -14.81
C VAL A 100 8.37 10.14 -16.10
N LYS A 101 8.35 9.42 -17.23
CA LYS A 101 7.95 9.99 -18.53
C LYS A 101 6.53 10.54 -18.48
N PHE A 102 5.59 9.84 -17.83
CA PHE A 102 4.23 10.35 -17.67
C PHE A 102 4.22 11.73 -17.01
N HIS A 103 4.96 11.92 -15.92
CA HIS A 103 5.01 13.20 -15.23
C HIS A 103 5.61 14.31 -16.09
N GLN A 104 6.67 14.04 -16.84
CA GLN A 104 7.28 15.00 -17.76
C GLN A 104 6.33 15.43 -18.89
N GLU A 105 5.55 14.49 -19.42
CA GLU A 105 4.58 14.81 -20.48
C GLU A 105 3.31 15.45 -19.93
N ALA A 106 2.88 15.10 -18.71
CA ALA A 106 1.72 15.70 -18.06
C ALA A 106 1.94 17.18 -17.68
N GLU A 107 3.20 17.63 -17.51
CA GLU A 107 3.51 19.07 -17.36
C GLU A 107 3.22 19.87 -18.64
N LYS A 108 3.22 19.21 -19.80
CA LYS A 108 2.96 19.83 -21.11
C LYS A 108 1.52 19.64 -21.57
N ASP A 109 0.87 18.57 -21.12
CA ASP A 109 -0.48 18.17 -21.52
C ASP A 109 -1.24 17.64 -20.30
N ASP A 110 -2.01 18.52 -19.68
CA ASP A 110 -2.79 18.20 -18.48
C ASP A 110 -3.90 17.17 -18.73
N SER A 111 -4.32 16.96 -19.98
CA SER A 111 -5.29 15.93 -20.34
C SER A 111 -4.84 14.52 -19.96
N LEU A 112 -3.54 14.29 -19.78
CA LEU A 112 -2.98 13.04 -19.30
C LEU A 112 -3.41 12.74 -17.86
N ASN A 113 -3.54 13.76 -17.03
CA ASN A 113 -4.04 13.60 -15.66
C ASN A 113 -5.51 13.21 -15.63
N ASP A 114 -6.33 13.74 -16.56
CA ASP A 114 -7.74 13.35 -16.69
C ASP A 114 -7.86 11.89 -17.14
N GLN A 115 -7.09 11.49 -18.15
CA GLN A 115 -7.02 10.09 -18.59
C GLN A 115 -6.60 9.15 -17.44
N ALA A 116 -5.66 9.58 -16.59
CA ALA A 116 -5.24 8.79 -15.43
C ALA A 116 -6.35 8.66 -14.38
N ARG A 117 -7.14 9.71 -14.15
CA ARG A 117 -8.31 9.64 -13.27
C ARG A 117 -9.36 8.68 -13.83
N GLU A 118 -9.64 8.75 -15.14
CA GLU A 118 -10.57 7.83 -15.79
C GLU A 118 -10.15 6.36 -15.65
N TRP A 119 -8.86 6.07 -15.82
CA TRP A 119 -8.35 4.70 -15.62
C TRP A 119 -8.45 4.24 -14.16
N PHE A 120 -8.23 5.14 -13.21
CA PHE A 120 -8.42 4.80 -11.81
C PHE A 120 -9.89 4.55 -11.46
N VAL A 121 -10.82 5.37 -11.97
CA VAL A 121 -12.26 5.14 -11.83
C VAL A 121 -12.67 3.79 -12.42
N LYS A 122 -12.14 3.41 -13.59
CA LYS A 122 -12.35 2.07 -14.16
C LYS A 122 -11.89 0.96 -13.22
N MET A 123 -10.72 1.12 -12.57
CA MET A 123 -10.24 0.15 -11.56
C MET A 123 -11.24 0.04 -10.40
N GLU A 124 -11.74 1.16 -9.88
CA GLU A 124 -12.71 1.19 -8.77
C GLU A 124 -14.05 0.55 -9.18
N GLN A 125 -14.46 0.68 -10.43
CA GLN A 125 -15.67 0.08 -10.99
C GLN A 125 -15.52 -1.40 -11.38
N GLY A 126 -14.32 -1.97 -11.24
CA GLY A 126 -14.08 -3.38 -11.50
C GLY A 126 -13.84 -3.72 -12.98
N ASP A 127 -13.43 -2.74 -13.80
CA ASP A 127 -13.09 -2.97 -15.22
C ASP A 127 -12.00 -4.04 -15.36
N GLU A 128 -12.27 -5.07 -16.14
CA GLU A 128 -11.41 -6.26 -16.27
C GLU A 128 -10.03 -5.92 -16.84
N GLU A 129 -9.95 -5.02 -17.83
CA GLU A 129 -8.67 -4.61 -18.42
C GLU A 129 -7.83 -3.83 -17.43
N ALA A 130 -8.44 -2.86 -16.74
CA ALA A 130 -7.75 -2.02 -15.78
C ALA A 130 -7.21 -2.86 -14.61
N LEU A 131 -8.02 -3.78 -14.08
CA LEU A 131 -7.61 -4.66 -12.99
C LEU A 131 -6.56 -5.68 -13.41
N ALA A 132 -6.62 -6.21 -14.64
CA ALA A 132 -5.61 -7.13 -15.15
C ALA A 132 -4.23 -6.46 -15.30
N ILE A 133 -4.19 -5.22 -15.81
CA ILE A 133 -2.94 -4.46 -15.93
C ILE A 133 -2.39 -4.11 -14.54
N TRP A 134 -3.26 -3.64 -13.63
CA TRP A 134 -2.89 -3.34 -12.25
C TRP A 134 -2.32 -4.57 -11.52
N GLN A 135 -2.98 -5.71 -11.60
CA GLN A 135 -2.52 -6.95 -10.97
C GLN A 135 -1.16 -7.37 -11.52
N TRP A 136 -0.97 -7.28 -12.83
CA TRP A 136 0.31 -7.57 -13.45
C TRP A 136 1.45 -6.67 -12.96
N PHE A 137 1.22 -5.37 -12.79
CA PHE A 137 2.21 -4.45 -12.21
C PHE A 137 2.53 -4.79 -10.75
N LYS A 138 1.51 -5.18 -9.99
CA LYS A 138 1.67 -5.66 -8.61
C LYS A 138 2.52 -6.93 -8.56
N ASP A 139 2.24 -7.90 -9.41
CA ASP A 139 2.97 -9.17 -9.46
C ASP A 139 4.45 -8.97 -9.79
N ILE A 140 4.76 -8.14 -10.78
CA ILE A 140 6.14 -7.77 -11.14
C ILE A 140 6.86 -7.13 -9.94
N SER A 141 6.19 -6.22 -9.25
CA SER A 141 6.77 -5.54 -8.09
C SER A 141 7.04 -6.52 -6.94
N LEU A 142 6.12 -7.45 -6.70
CA LEU A 142 6.26 -8.46 -5.68
C LEU A 142 7.42 -9.43 -5.94
N VAL A 143 7.72 -9.75 -7.20
CA VAL A 143 8.89 -10.57 -7.54
C VAL A 143 10.17 -9.91 -7.03
N GLU A 144 10.34 -8.61 -7.28
CA GLU A 144 11.54 -7.88 -6.84
C GLU A 144 11.57 -7.71 -5.31
N TYR A 145 10.46 -7.38 -4.66
CA TYR A 145 10.42 -7.25 -3.21
C TYR A 145 10.72 -8.57 -2.51
N LYS A 146 10.14 -9.67 -2.97
CA LYS A 146 10.44 -11.01 -2.43
C LYS A 146 11.92 -11.39 -2.62
N ARG A 147 12.54 -10.98 -3.74
CA ARG A 147 13.97 -11.15 -3.96
C ARG A 147 14.80 -10.43 -2.88
N ILE A 148 14.45 -9.17 -2.59
CA ILE A 148 15.12 -8.38 -1.56
C ILE A 148 14.90 -8.98 -0.17
N TYR A 149 13.68 -9.34 0.18
CA TYR A 149 13.37 -9.98 1.47
C TYR A 149 14.14 -11.27 1.66
N LYS A 150 14.25 -12.08 0.62
CA LYS A 150 15.06 -13.30 0.65
C LYS A 150 16.55 -13.01 0.93
N LEU A 151 17.12 -11.95 0.33
CA LEU A 151 18.50 -11.52 0.62
C LEU A 151 18.68 -11.06 2.06
N LEU A 152 17.65 -10.47 2.66
CA LEU A 152 17.64 -10.02 4.05
C LEU A 152 17.30 -11.14 5.04
N GLY A 153 16.99 -12.35 4.57
CA GLY A 153 16.58 -13.47 5.42
C GLY A 153 15.23 -13.23 6.10
N MET A 154 14.30 -12.60 5.39
CA MET A 154 12.98 -12.21 5.89
C MET A 154 11.87 -12.76 5.01
N ASP A 155 10.70 -12.90 5.61
CA ASP A 155 9.46 -13.26 4.91
C ASP A 155 8.27 -12.65 5.64
N PHE A 156 7.09 -12.68 5.00
CA PHE A 156 5.83 -12.17 5.52
C PHE A 156 4.76 -13.24 5.40
N ASP A 157 3.84 -13.25 6.36
CA ASP A 157 2.71 -14.17 6.35
C ASP A 157 1.60 -13.64 5.44
N HIS A 158 1.46 -12.30 5.40
CA HIS A 158 0.43 -11.62 4.61
C HIS A 158 1.00 -10.49 3.76
N PHE A 159 0.59 -10.44 2.50
CA PHE A 159 0.80 -9.32 1.58
C PHE A 159 -0.57 -8.70 1.27
N THR A 160 -1.10 -7.97 2.25
CA THR A 160 -2.37 -7.25 2.14
C THR A 160 -2.08 -5.76 1.99
N GLY A 161 -2.39 -5.21 0.83
CA GLY A 161 -2.21 -3.78 0.58
C GLY A 161 -3.50 -2.99 0.70
N GLU A 162 -3.45 -1.72 0.32
CA GLU A 162 -4.61 -0.83 0.27
C GLU A 162 -5.76 -1.43 -0.55
N SER A 163 -5.44 -2.17 -1.63
CA SER A 163 -6.43 -2.84 -2.48
C SER A 163 -7.30 -3.87 -1.74
N PHE A 164 -6.79 -4.46 -0.66
CA PHE A 164 -7.55 -5.39 0.18
C PHE A 164 -8.70 -4.71 0.93
N TYR A 165 -8.57 -3.42 1.19
CA TYR A 165 -9.53 -2.64 1.97
C TYR A 165 -10.50 -1.83 1.11
N ARG A 166 -10.33 -1.78 -0.22
CA ARG A 166 -11.15 -0.95 -1.12
C ARG A 166 -12.66 -1.18 -0.95
N ASP A 167 -13.06 -2.44 -0.79
CA ASP A 167 -14.47 -2.82 -0.66
C ASP A 167 -15.02 -2.63 0.77
N LYS A 168 -14.17 -2.19 1.71
CA LYS A 168 -14.52 -1.95 3.12
C LYS A 168 -14.65 -0.47 3.47
N THR A 169 -14.32 0.41 2.55
CA THR A 169 -14.37 1.87 2.79
C THR A 169 -15.77 2.39 3.08
N HIS A 170 -16.81 1.74 2.54
CA HIS A 170 -18.20 2.07 2.81
C HIS A 170 -18.56 1.89 4.30
N GLU A 171 -18.00 0.89 5.00
CA GLU A 171 -18.23 0.69 6.43
C GLU A 171 -17.71 1.87 7.27
N VAL A 172 -16.61 2.50 6.83
CA VAL A 172 -16.07 3.71 7.48
C VAL A 172 -16.98 4.89 7.27
N VAL A 173 -17.46 5.08 6.03
CA VAL A 173 -18.40 6.15 5.70
C VAL A 173 -19.68 6.02 6.53
N GLU A 174 -20.26 4.82 6.61
CA GLU A 174 -21.44 4.53 7.43
C GLU A 174 -21.21 4.86 8.92
N LYS A 175 -20.08 4.42 9.49
CA LYS A 175 -19.73 4.72 10.89
C LYS A 175 -19.56 6.21 11.17
N LEU A 176 -19.02 6.96 10.20
CA LEU A 176 -18.88 8.41 10.33
C LEU A 176 -20.24 9.13 10.21
N GLN A 177 -21.15 8.62 9.37
CA GLN A 177 -22.53 9.10 9.27
C GLN A 177 -23.32 8.83 10.56
N GLU A 178 -23.25 7.59 11.09
CA GLU A 178 -23.91 7.22 12.35
C GLU A 178 -23.49 8.08 13.55
N LYS A 179 -22.28 8.64 13.49
CA LYS A 179 -21.74 9.51 14.55
C LYS A 179 -21.94 11.01 14.26
N ASP A 180 -22.67 11.36 13.21
CA ASP A 180 -22.87 12.75 12.77
C ASP A 180 -21.56 13.52 12.50
N LEU A 181 -20.50 12.80 12.14
CA LEU A 181 -19.19 13.39 11.85
C LEU A 181 -18.98 13.74 10.38
N LEU A 182 -19.76 13.16 9.48
CA LEU A 182 -19.63 13.36 8.05
C LEU A 182 -20.45 14.55 7.57
N VAL A 183 -19.80 15.52 6.96
CA VAL A 183 -20.41 16.74 6.43
C VAL A 183 -20.17 16.82 4.92
N GLU A 184 -21.21 17.20 4.17
CA GLU A 184 -21.05 17.51 2.76
C GLU A 184 -20.49 18.93 2.59
N SER A 185 -19.41 19.06 1.83
CA SER A 185 -18.77 20.32 1.48
C SER A 185 -18.39 20.33 0.02
N GLU A 186 -18.96 21.27 -0.74
CA GLU A 186 -18.72 21.43 -2.18
C GLU A 186 -18.91 20.13 -3.01
N GLY A 187 -19.81 19.24 -2.59
CA GLY A 187 -20.09 17.94 -3.20
C GLY A 187 -19.14 16.83 -2.82
N ALA A 188 -18.19 17.06 -1.91
CA ALA A 188 -17.35 16.06 -1.29
C ALA A 188 -17.80 15.79 0.15
N HIS A 189 -17.44 14.63 0.69
CA HIS A 189 -17.70 14.30 2.09
C HIS A 189 -16.45 14.49 2.93
N ILE A 190 -16.56 15.28 3.98
CA ILE A 190 -15.46 15.66 4.86
C ILE A 190 -15.83 15.41 6.33
N VAL A 191 -14.82 15.30 7.18
CA VAL A 191 -14.95 15.47 8.64
C VAL A 191 -14.35 16.82 8.99
N SER A 192 -15.15 17.74 9.60
CA SER A 192 -14.63 19.01 10.09
C SER A 192 -13.67 18.77 11.27
N LEU A 193 -12.56 19.51 11.25
CA LEU A 193 -11.57 19.54 12.33
C LEU A 193 -11.37 20.98 12.85
N ASP A 194 -12.36 21.84 12.65
CA ASP A 194 -12.28 23.26 13.04
C ASP A 194 -12.04 23.43 14.53
N GLU A 195 -12.59 22.54 15.38
CA GLU A 195 -12.36 22.55 16.82
C GLU A 195 -10.87 22.36 17.20
N TYR A 196 -10.08 21.81 16.29
CA TYR A 196 -8.66 21.53 16.47
C TYR A 196 -7.75 22.52 15.71
N ASP A 197 -8.33 23.56 15.11
CA ASP A 197 -7.61 24.50 14.22
C ASP A 197 -6.84 23.78 13.11
N MET A 198 -7.48 22.72 12.54
CA MET A 198 -6.93 21.89 11.47
C MET A 198 -7.80 21.95 10.22
N ALA A 199 -7.17 21.73 9.06
CA ALA A 199 -7.91 21.58 7.81
C ALA A 199 -8.85 20.37 7.87
N PRO A 200 -10.03 20.43 7.22
CA PRO A 200 -10.98 19.32 7.22
C PRO A 200 -10.37 18.07 6.60
N CYS A 201 -10.71 16.92 7.18
CA CYS A 201 -10.31 15.63 6.63
C CYS A 201 -11.26 15.22 5.50
N LEU A 202 -10.75 15.17 4.27
CA LEU A 202 -11.50 14.66 3.13
C LEU A 202 -11.67 13.14 3.29
N ILE A 203 -12.90 12.63 3.15
CA ILE A 203 -13.24 11.21 3.26
C ILE A 203 -13.58 10.63 1.89
N MET A 204 -14.40 11.34 1.10
CA MET A 204 -14.83 10.92 -0.22
C MET A 204 -14.89 12.11 -1.16
N LYS A 205 -14.38 11.94 -2.37
CA LYS A 205 -14.41 12.98 -3.41
C LYS A 205 -15.79 13.13 -4.05
N LYS A 206 -15.99 14.20 -4.82
CA LYS A 206 -17.23 14.47 -5.59
C LYS A 206 -17.59 13.34 -6.56
N ASP A 207 -16.63 12.64 -7.10
CA ASP A 207 -16.81 11.51 -8.03
C ASP A 207 -17.12 10.19 -7.32
N GLY A 208 -17.27 10.22 -5.98
CA GLY A 208 -17.53 9.04 -5.15
C GLY A 208 -16.29 8.19 -4.85
N SER A 209 -15.12 8.57 -5.35
CA SER A 209 -13.89 7.84 -5.05
C SER A 209 -13.42 8.08 -3.62
N SER A 210 -12.96 6.99 -2.97
CA SER A 210 -12.35 7.06 -1.66
C SER A 210 -10.95 7.67 -1.72
N ILE A 211 -10.46 8.13 -0.58
CA ILE A 211 -9.09 8.63 -0.45
C ILE A 211 -8.30 7.80 0.56
N TYR A 212 -7.01 8.06 0.59
CA TYR A 212 -6.07 7.38 1.49
C TYR A 212 -6.50 7.37 2.97
N ALA A 213 -7.05 8.48 3.48
CA ALA A 213 -7.54 8.54 4.86
C ALA A 213 -8.64 7.52 5.15
N CYS A 214 -9.54 7.28 4.20
CA CYS A 214 -10.59 6.28 4.33
C CYS A 214 -10.03 4.85 4.30
N LEU A 215 -9.09 4.57 3.40
CA LEU A 215 -8.41 3.29 3.32
C LEU A 215 -7.59 2.99 4.58
N LEU A 216 -6.86 3.98 5.09
CA LEU A 216 -6.03 3.82 6.29
C LEU A 216 -6.86 3.50 7.53
N TYR A 217 -8.08 4.04 7.66
CA TYR A 217 -8.95 3.77 8.79
C TYR A 217 -9.52 2.34 8.76
N THR A 218 -9.60 1.71 7.59
CA THR A 218 -10.06 0.32 7.42
C THR A 218 -8.96 -0.71 7.60
N SER A 219 -7.70 -0.29 7.49
CA SER A 219 -6.53 -1.15 7.68
C SER A 219 -6.07 -1.17 9.14
#